data_2a0982bc49d729b29d859fdb60e02608
#
_entry.id   2a0982bc49d729b29d859fdb60e02608
#
_cell.length_a   1.000
_cell.length_b   1.000
_cell.length_c   1.000
_cell.angle_alpha   90.00
_cell.angle_beta   90.00
_cell.angle_gamma   90.00
#
_symmetry.space_group_name_H-M   'P 1'
#
loop_
_entity.id
_entity.type
_entity.pdbx_description
1 polymer ?
#
loop_
_entity_poly.entity_id
_entity_poly.type
_entity_poly.pdbx_seq_one_letter_code
_entity_poly.pdbx_strand_id
1 'polypeptide(L)'
;MTLYDLGLDWSEQERERIIECAKEVLNSYRVLKRRERMMLQAEVPDVKSPTFSDMPRSQNLSNSSEDRMIHYLAALEEAKDLRMRYKEIERSINACQGDDGVYVSLLRLKYIEGKQLYAICNQLNYGDTWLYEKGFDKALSLFAETWDFGRIPREVRNGKNAEKPRK
;
A
#
# COMPACT_ATOMS: atom_id res chain seq x y z
N MET A 1 10.09 -2.23 -21.83
CA MET A 1 11.45 -1.90 -21.38
C MET A 1 11.53 -2.25 -19.90
N THR A 2 12.26 -3.28 -19.55
CA THR A 2 12.47 -3.69 -18.15
C THR A 2 13.78 -3.08 -17.65
N LEU A 3 14.02 -3.07 -16.30
CA LEU A 3 15.34 -2.71 -15.72
C LEU A 3 16.51 -3.43 -16.42
N TYR A 4 16.22 -4.59 -16.99
CA TYR A 4 17.15 -5.36 -17.81
C TYR A 4 17.36 -4.75 -19.20
N ASP A 5 16.37 -4.02 -19.75
CA ASP A 5 16.40 -3.47 -21.11
C ASP A 5 17.02 -2.05 -21.16
N LEU A 6 17.07 -1.37 -20.00
CA LEU A 6 17.64 -0.02 -19.90
C LEU A 6 19.18 -0.01 -19.94
N GLY A 7 19.84 -1.18 -20.08
CA GLY A 7 21.31 -1.26 -20.16
C GLY A 7 22.01 -0.75 -18.90
N LEU A 8 21.31 -0.64 -17.80
CA LEU A 8 21.88 -0.26 -16.52
C LEU A 8 22.45 -1.52 -15.87
N ASP A 9 23.77 -1.61 -15.81
CA ASP A 9 24.48 -2.62 -15.05
C ASP A 9 24.22 -2.40 -13.55
N TRP A 10 23.17 -3.06 -13.04
CA TRP A 10 22.90 -3.14 -11.61
C TRP A 10 23.77 -4.24 -11.00
N SER A 11 24.50 -3.92 -9.94
CA SER A 11 25.15 -4.94 -9.14
C SER A 11 24.12 -5.86 -8.49
N GLU A 12 24.51 -7.09 -8.18
CA GLU A 12 23.65 -8.06 -7.50
C GLU A 12 23.06 -7.49 -6.20
N GLN A 13 23.88 -6.80 -5.43
CA GLN A 13 23.46 -6.13 -4.18
C GLN A 13 22.40 -5.03 -4.40
N GLU A 14 22.50 -4.28 -5.48
CA GLU A 14 21.49 -3.25 -5.81
C GLU A 14 20.18 -3.89 -6.24
N ARG A 15 20.22 -4.97 -7.00
CA ARG A 15 19.02 -5.74 -7.38
C ARG A 15 18.31 -6.31 -6.17
N GLU A 16 19.02 -6.92 -5.25
CA GLU A 16 18.46 -7.44 -4.01
C GLU A 16 17.77 -6.33 -3.20
N ARG A 17 18.40 -5.17 -3.06
CA ARG A 17 17.81 -4.00 -2.37
C ARG A 17 16.54 -3.49 -3.05
N ILE A 18 16.54 -3.40 -4.38
CA ILE A 18 15.37 -2.99 -5.15
C ILE A 18 14.21 -3.96 -4.90
N ILE A 19 14.47 -5.26 -4.94
CA ILE A 19 13.49 -6.31 -4.69
C ILE A 19 12.97 -6.23 -3.24
N GLU A 20 13.84 -6.02 -2.27
CA GLU A 20 13.45 -5.89 -0.86
C GLU A 20 12.56 -4.67 -0.62
N CYS A 21 12.94 -3.50 -1.12
CA CYS A 21 12.11 -2.29 -1.06
C CYS A 21 10.74 -2.49 -1.74
N ALA A 22 10.70 -3.15 -2.89
CA ALA A 22 9.46 -3.47 -3.58
C ALA A 22 8.56 -4.38 -2.73
N LYS A 23 9.12 -5.40 -2.08
CA LYS A 23 8.40 -6.29 -1.15
C LYS A 23 7.83 -5.52 0.05
N GLU A 24 8.61 -4.59 0.62
CA GLU A 24 8.14 -3.76 1.76
C GLU A 24 6.92 -2.92 1.37
N VAL A 25 6.97 -2.23 0.22
CA VAL A 25 5.85 -1.44 -0.30
C VAL A 25 4.61 -2.32 -0.51
N LEU A 26 4.76 -3.45 -1.20
CA LEU A 26 3.67 -4.38 -1.48
C LEU A 26 3.06 -4.98 -0.21
N ASN A 27 3.88 -5.34 0.78
CA ASN A 27 3.42 -5.86 2.06
C ASN A 27 2.62 -4.81 2.86
N SER A 28 2.92 -3.52 2.69
CA SER A 28 2.17 -2.44 3.35
C SER A 28 0.71 -2.37 2.90
N TYR A 29 0.36 -2.84 1.71
CA TYR A 29 -0.98 -2.78 1.13
C TYR A 29 -2.08 -3.25 2.07
N ARG A 30 -1.91 -4.43 2.65
CA ARG A 30 -2.90 -5.03 3.53
C ARG A 30 -3.05 -4.31 4.86
N VAL A 31 -1.93 -3.79 5.37
CA VAL A 31 -1.91 -3.00 6.60
C VAL A 31 -2.67 -1.70 6.38
N LEU A 32 -2.40 -1.00 5.28
CA LEU A 32 -3.08 0.24 4.91
C LEU A 32 -4.59 0.03 4.74
N LYS A 33 -4.98 -1.02 4.03
CA LYS A 33 -6.40 -1.35 3.80
C LYS A 33 -7.13 -1.74 5.09
N ARG A 34 -6.46 -2.48 5.98
CA ARG A 34 -7.03 -2.80 7.30
C ARG A 34 -7.19 -1.54 8.16
N ARG A 35 -6.19 -0.66 8.17
CA ARG A 35 -6.22 0.59 8.93
C ARG A 35 -7.33 1.51 8.42
N GLU A 36 -7.50 1.66 7.11
CA GLU A 36 -8.61 2.41 6.52
C GLU A 36 -9.97 1.88 7.03
N ARG A 37 -10.18 0.56 7.01
CA ARG A 37 -11.42 -0.03 7.51
C ARG A 37 -11.68 0.28 8.98
N MET A 38 -10.64 0.26 9.81
CA MET A 38 -10.76 0.61 11.23
C MET A 38 -11.18 2.07 11.41
N MET A 39 -10.62 2.99 10.61
CA MET A 39 -11.00 4.40 10.65
C MET A 39 -12.45 4.63 10.21
N LEU A 40 -12.90 3.90 9.17
CA LEU A 40 -14.28 4.00 8.68
C LEU A 40 -15.33 3.35 9.60
N GLN A 41 -14.90 2.53 10.58
CA GLN A 41 -15.78 1.97 11.60
C GLN A 41 -16.02 2.94 12.76
N ALA A 42 -15.38 4.11 12.77
CA ALA A 42 -15.67 5.15 13.74
C ALA A 42 -17.15 5.55 13.63
N GLU A 43 -17.87 5.48 14.75
CA GLU A 43 -19.28 5.82 14.78
C GLU A 43 -19.48 7.32 14.47
N VAL A 44 -20.45 7.61 13.62
CA VAL A 44 -20.85 8.98 13.35
C VAL A 44 -21.31 9.60 14.68
N PRO A 45 -20.73 10.72 15.12
CA PRO A 45 -21.14 11.34 16.36
C PRO A 45 -22.62 11.73 16.32
N ASP A 46 -23.38 11.30 17.31
CA ASP A 46 -24.77 11.72 17.48
C ASP A 46 -24.78 13.21 17.90
N VAL A 47 -25.08 14.08 16.94
CA VAL A 47 -25.23 15.53 17.19
C VAL A 47 -26.62 15.75 17.77
N LYS A 48 -26.73 15.67 19.10
CA LYS A 48 -27.97 16.04 19.77
C LYS A 48 -28.25 17.49 19.49
N SER A 49 -29.44 17.77 18.94
CA SER A 49 -29.93 19.12 18.80
C SER A 49 -29.98 19.83 20.17
N PRO A 50 -29.54 21.07 20.27
CA PRO A 50 -29.56 21.79 21.54
C PRO A 50 -30.99 21.83 22.07
N THR A 51 -31.22 21.12 23.16
CA THR A 51 -32.47 21.22 23.91
C THR A 51 -32.43 22.57 24.65
N PHE A 52 -33.27 23.50 24.26
CA PHE A 52 -33.47 24.75 24.99
C PHE A 52 -34.07 24.39 26.35
N SER A 53 -33.25 24.40 27.37
CA SER A 53 -33.66 24.30 28.75
C SER A 53 -33.46 25.69 29.39
N ASP A 54 -34.50 26.24 29.95
CA ASP A 54 -34.51 27.58 30.64
C ASP A 54 -33.69 27.56 31.95
N MET A 55 -32.97 26.50 32.27
CA MET A 55 -32.13 26.47 33.44
C MET A 55 -30.71 26.97 33.14
N PRO A 56 -30.15 27.89 33.98
CA PRO A 56 -28.75 28.31 33.84
C PRO A 56 -27.82 27.11 34.02
N ARG A 57 -27.22 26.63 32.91
CA ARG A 57 -26.18 25.63 32.96
C ARG A 57 -24.89 26.27 33.44
N SER A 58 -24.22 25.65 34.42
CA SER A 58 -22.84 25.95 34.72
C SER A 58 -22.00 25.82 33.43
N GLN A 59 -21.18 26.82 33.16
CA GLN A 59 -20.32 26.89 31.98
C GLN A 59 -19.21 25.82 32.05
N ASN A 60 -19.58 24.59 31.79
CA ASN A 60 -18.57 23.60 31.31
C ASN A 60 -18.42 23.84 29.82
N LEU A 61 -17.41 24.65 29.49
CA LEU A 61 -17.02 25.05 28.11
C LEU A 61 -16.43 23.90 27.28
N SER A 62 -16.61 22.66 27.65
CA SER A 62 -16.20 21.53 26.84
C SER A 62 -17.38 21.09 25.98
N ASN A 63 -17.40 21.57 24.72
CA ASN A 63 -18.30 21.10 23.68
C ASN A 63 -17.91 19.69 23.24
N SER A 64 -18.21 18.71 24.10
CA SER A 64 -17.85 17.29 23.83
C SER A 64 -18.42 16.76 22.50
N SER A 65 -19.47 17.36 21.96
CA SER A 65 -20.01 17.02 20.64
C SER A 65 -19.17 17.60 19.50
N GLU A 66 -18.62 18.80 19.66
CA GLU A 66 -17.73 19.41 18.66
C GLU A 66 -16.40 18.65 18.61
N ASP A 67 -15.82 18.32 19.77
CA ASP A 67 -14.59 17.53 19.84
C ASP A 67 -14.77 16.17 19.17
N ARG A 68 -15.89 15.48 19.40
CA ARG A 68 -16.21 14.21 18.74
C ARG A 68 -16.33 14.36 17.22
N MET A 69 -16.96 15.44 16.76
CA MET A 69 -17.09 15.71 15.33
C MET A 69 -15.72 15.99 14.70
N ILE A 70 -14.86 16.75 15.37
CA ILE A 70 -13.49 17.02 14.89
C ILE A 70 -12.70 15.72 14.77
N HIS A 71 -12.75 14.85 15.78
CA HIS A 71 -12.09 13.55 15.73
C HIS A 71 -12.64 12.66 14.62
N TYR A 72 -13.95 12.66 14.42
CA TYR A 72 -14.58 11.90 13.33
C TYR A 72 -14.13 12.40 11.94
N LEU A 73 -14.12 13.71 11.73
CA LEU A 73 -13.65 14.30 10.47
C LEU A 73 -12.16 14.02 10.22
N ALA A 74 -11.33 14.10 11.25
CA ALA A 74 -9.93 13.75 11.17
C ALA A 74 -9.72 12.27 10.79
N ALA A 75 -10.51 11.35 11.38
CA ALA A 75 -10.47 9.93 11.02
C ALA A 75 -10.90 9.68 9.57
N LEU A 76 -11.89 10.40 9.06
CA LEU A 76 -12.32 10.31 7.66
C LEU A 76 -11.22 10.81 6.70
N GLU A 77 -10.52 11.86 7.05
CA GLU A 77 -9.41 12.40 6.26
C GLU A 77 -8.23 11.42 6.23
N GLU A 78 -7.85 10.87 7.38
CA GLU A 78 -6.84 9.82 7.45
C GLU A 78 -7.25 8.58 6.63
N ALA A 79 -8.51 8.15 6.70
CA ALA A 79 -9.01 7.04 5.89
C ALA A 79 -8.89 7.30 4.38
N LYS A 80 -9.13 8.55 3.95
CA LYS A 80 -8.98 8.97 2.56
C LYS A 80 -7.52 8.91 2.10
N ASP A 81 -6.59 9.37 2.94
CA ASP A 81 -5.15 9.30 2.65
C ASP A 81 -4.65 7.86 2.55
N LEU A 82 -5.06 7.00 3.49
CA LEU A 82 -4.74 5.58 3.45
C LEU A 82 -5.27 4.93 2.18
N ARG A 83 -6.50 5.31 1.76
CA ARG A 83 -7.11 4.83 0.52
C ARG A 83 -6.31 5.25 -0.71
N MET A 84 -5.86 6.49 -0.77
CA MET A 84 -5.02 6.95 -1.89
C MET A 84 -3.73 6.15 -1.99
N ARG A 85 -3.04 5.92 -0.87
CA ARG A 85 -1.78 5.16 -0.83
C ARG A 85 -1.93 3.72 -1.33
N TYR A 86 -2.92 2.96 -0.82
CA TYR A 86 -3.05 1.58 -1.29
C TYR A 86 -3.60 1.48 -2.72
N LYS A 87 -4.40 2.44 -3.19
CA LYS A 87 -4.81 2.51 -4.60
C LYS A 87 -3.65 2.81 -5.55
N GLU A 88 -2.66 3.56 -5.09
CA GLU A 88 -1.44 3.80 -5.85
C GLU A 88 -0.66 2.50 -6.04
N ILE A 89 -0.55 1.66 -4.98
CA ILE A 89 0.03 0.32 -5.10
C ILE A 89 -0.75 -0.52 -6.14
N GLU A 90 -2.09 -0.52 -6.10
CA GLU A 90 -2.92 -1.23 -7.07
C GLU A 90 -2.68 -0.76 -8.52
N ARG A 91 -2.56 0.55 -8.71
CA ARG A 91 -2.27 1.15 -10.04
C ARG A 91 -0.89 0.72 -10.54
N SER A 92 0.11 0.76 -9.68
CA SER A 92 1.48 0.35 -10.03
C SER A 92 1.56 -1.13 -10.37
N ILE A 93 0.86 -1.99 -9.62
CA ILE A 93 0.73 -3.42 -9.98
C ILE A 93 0.10 -3.57 -11.37
N ASN A 94 -0.99 -2.86 -11.65
CA ASN A 94 -1.66 -2.95 -12.94
C ASN A 94 -0.81 -2.39 -14.10
N ALA A 95 0.13 -1.50 -13.81
CA ALA A 95 1.07 -0.96 -14.79
C ALA A 95 2.25 -1.91 -15.08
N CYS A 96 2.45 -2.97 -14.27
CA CYS A 96 3.47 -4.00 -14.51
C CYS A 96 3.10 -4.91 -15.69
N GLN A 97 2.82 -4.34 -16.85
CA GLN A 97 2.48 -5.11 -18.04
C GLN A 97 3.75 -5.72 -18.62
N GLY A 98 3.94 -7.02 -18.37
CA GLY A 98 4.84 -7.85 -19.17
C GLY A 98 4.06 -8.50 -20.32
N ASP A 99 4.77 -9.19 -21.21
CA ASP A 99 4.22 -9.73 -22.45
C ASP A 99 2.95 -10.57 -22.29
N ASP A 100 2.75 -11.21 -21.14
CA ASP A 100 1.63 -12.15 -20.91
C ASP A 100 0.68 -11.74 -19.76
N GLY A 101 0.86 -10.60 -19.12
CA GLY A 101 0.05 -10.19 -17.95
C GLY A 101 0.22 -11.09 -16.70
N VAL A 102 1.11 -12.08 -16.76
CA VAL A 102 1.35 -13.07 -15.69
C VAL A 102 1.88 -12.39 -14.43
N TYR A 103 2.77 -11.42 -14.61
CA TYR A 103 3.40 -10.70 -13.48
C TYR A 103 2.38 -9.87 -12.70
N VAL A 104 1.44 -9.24 -13.38
CA VAL A 104 0.31 -8.52 -12.75
C VAL A 104 -0.52 -9.49 -11.92
N SER A 105 -0.89 -10.63 -12.52
CA SER A 105 -1.67 -11.67 -11.84
C SER A 105 -0.93 -12.23 -10.63
N LEU A 106 0.37 -12.49 -10.76
CA LEU A 106 1.23 -12.98 -9.69
C LEU A 106 1.25 -12.01 -8.49
N LEU A 107 1.50 -10.73 -8.74
CA LEU A 107 1.55 -9.71 -7.69
C LEU A 107 0.16 -9.53 -7.04
N ARG A 108 -0.92 -9.53 -7.80
CA ARG A 108 -2.28 -9.42 -7.27
C ARG A 108 -2.63 -10.60 -6.37
N LEU A 109 -2.41 -11.83 -6.84
CA LEU A 109 -2.69 -13.04 -6.07
C LEU A 109 -1.90 -13.09 -4.76
N LYS A 110 -0.63 -12.72 -4.80
CA LYS A 110 0.25 -12.75 -3.63
C LYS A 110 -0.04 -11.63 -2.63
N TYR A 111 -0.05 -10.37 -3.09
CA TYR A 111 -0.04 -9.21 -2.20
C TYR A 111 -1.44 -8.62 -1.95
N ILE A 112 -2.33 -8.64 -2.92
CA ILE A 112 -3.71 -8.15 -2.78
C ILE A 112 -4.61 -9.22 -2.18
N GLU A 113 -4.67 -10.40 -2.81
CA GLU A 113 -5.54 -11.49 -2.37
C GLU A 113 -4.91 -12.32 -1.25
N GLY A 114 -3.59 -12.40 -1.20
CA GLY A 114 -2.81 -13.10 -0.18
C GLY A 114 -2.85 -14.60 -0.26
N LYS A 115 -2.92 -15.10 -1.45
CA LYS A 115 -2.89 -16.54 -1.68
C LYS A 115 -1.53 -17.12 -1.32
N GLN A 116 -1.56 -18.35 -0.88
CA GLN A 116 -0.35 -19.16 -0.70
C GLN A 116 0.25 -19.49 -2.06
N LEU A 117 1.58 -19.68 -2.08
CA LEU A 117 2.30 -19.90 -3.34
C LEU A 117 1.76 -21.09 -4.14
N TYR A 118 1.53 -22.20 -3.48
CA TYR A 118 0.92 -23.40 -4.09
C TYR A 118 -0.41 -23.09 -4.84
N ALA A 119 -1.28 -22.26 -4.23
CA ALA A 119 -2.54 -21.87 -4.88
C ALA A 119 -2.32 -20.95 -6.10
N ILE A 120 -1.26 -20.13 -6.06
CA ILE A 120 -0.85 -19.27 -7.18
C ILE A 120 -0.32 -20.13 -8.33
N CYS A 121 0.53 -21.12 -8.05
CA CYS A 121 1.07 -22.06 -9.03
C CYS A 121 -0.06 -22.77 -9.78
N ASN A 122 -1.03 -23.31 -9.04
CA ASN A 122 -2.17 -23.99 -9.62
C ASN A 122 -3.05 -23.08 -10.47
N GLN A 123 -3.24 -21.83 -10.04
CA GLN A 123 -4.11 -20.88 -10.75
C GLN A 123 -3.45 -20.33 -12.02
N LEU A 124 -2.13 -20.14 -11.99
CA LEU A 124 -1.39 -19.62 -13.14
C LEU A 124 -0.86 -20.72 -14.07
N ASN A 125 -0.98 -21.99 -13.67
CA ASN A 125 -0.42 -23.15 -14.39
C ASN A 125 1.12 -23.06 -14.59
N TYR A 126 1.83 -22.50 -13.63
CA TYR A 126 3.27 -22.42 -13.62
C TYR A 126 3.85 -23.29 -12.50
N GLY A 127 5.02 -23.90 -12.78
CA GLY A 127 5.72 -24.70 -11.78
C GLY A 127 6.34 -23.84 -10.67
N ASP A 128 6.45 -24.42 -9.48
CA ASP A 128 7.01 -23.77 -8.29
C ASP A 128 8.42 -23.22 -8.55
N THR A 129 9.26 -23.98 -9.24
CA THR A 129 10.63 -23.60 -9.55
C THR A 129 10.70 -22.32 -10.37
N TRP A 130 9.86 -22.21 -11.42
CA TRP A 130 9.83 -21.01 -12.24
C TRP A 130 9.39 -19.77 -11.45
N LEU A 131 8.40 -19.94 -10.58
CA LEU A 131 7.90 -18.84 -9.74
C LEU A 131 8.95 -18.31 -8.77
N TYR A 132 9.69 -19.24 -8.11
CA TYR A 132 10.74 -18.87 -7.14
C TYR A 132 11.98 -18.29 -7.80
N GLU A 133 12.45 -18.88 -8.87
CA GLU A 133 13.73 -18.51 -9.48
C GLU A 133 13.64 -17.28 -10.39
N LYS A 134 12.51 -17.09 -11.07
CA LYS A 134 12.40 -16.06 -12.10
C LYS A 134 11.14 -15.21 -11.99
N GLY A 135 9.99 -15.79 -11.66
CA GLY A 135 8.69 -15.14 -11.72
C GLY A 135 8.57 -13.97 -10.76
N PHE A 136 8.89 -14.20 -9.49
CA PHE A 136 8.79 -13.16 -8.45
C PHE A 136 9.82 -12.05 -8.62
N ASP A 137 11.06 -12.37 -8.88
CA ASP A 137 12.12 -11.37 -9.00
C ASP A 137 11.86 -10.43 -10.18
N LYS A 138 11.41 -10.99 -11.32
CA LYS A 138 11.03 -10.19 -12.47
C LYS A 138 9.78 -9.34 -12.21
N ALA A 139 8.76 -9.90 -11.56
CA ALA A 139 7.55 -9.16 -11.20
C ALA A 139 7.83 -8.01 -10.22
N LEU A 140 8.69 -8.24 -9.22
CA LEU A 140 9.10 -7.23 -8.24
C LEU A 140 9.97 -6.14 -8.88
N SER A 141 10.85 -6.51 -9.80
CA SER A 141 11.63 -5.53 -10.57
C SER A 141 10.74 -4.63 -11.43
N LEU A 142 9.76 -5.20 -12.14
CA LEU A 142 8.77 -4.44 -12.91
C LEU A 142 7.94 -3.52 -12.00
N PHE A 143 7.54 -4.00 -10.83
CA PHE A 143 6.83 -3.16 -9.86
C PHE A 143 7.71 -2.00 -9.39
N ALA A 144 8.98 -2.24 -9.06
CA ALA A 144 9.89 -1.19 -8.64
C ALA A 144 10.10 -0.10 -9.72
N GLU A 145 10.06 -0.47 -11.00
CA GLU A 145 10.12 0.47 -12.13
C GLU A 145 8.87 1.32 -12.26
N THR A 146 7.70 0.74 -12.01
CA THR A 146 6.41 1.42 -12.16
C THR A 146 6.03 2.23 -10.93
N TRP A 147 6.51 1.83 -9.74
CA TRP A 147 6.20 2.51 -8.49
C TRP A 147 6.78 3.92 -8.47
N ASP A 148 5.89 4.92 -8.32
CA ASP A 148 6.25 6.33 -8.26
C ASP A 148 7.30 6.73 -9.33
N PHE A 149 7.02 6.33 -10.57
CA PHE A 149 7.88 6.59 -11.73
C PHE A 149 9.35 6.12 -11.56
N GLY A 150 9.55 4.96 -10.94
CA GLY A 150 10.86 4.38 -10.72
C GLY A 150 11.62 5.01 -9.54
N ARG A 151 10.91 5.41 -8.51
CA ARG A 151 11.50 5.98 -7.28
C ARG A 151 12.45 5.02 -6.60
N ILE A 152 12.05 3.75 -6.45
CA ILE A 152 12.86 2.73 -5.77
C ILE A 152 14.25 2.58 -6.41
N PRO A 153 14.37 2.32 -7.73
CA PRO A 153 15.68 2.25 -8.37
C PRO A 153 16.51 3.51 -8.23
N ARG A 154 15.89 4.70 -8.31
CA ARG A 154 16.59 5.98 -8.14
C ARG A 154 17.14 6.17 -6.73
N GLU A 155 16.39 5.79 -5.71
CA GLU A 155 16.82 5.88 -4.31
C GLU A 155 17.97 4.92 -4.01
N VAL A 156 17.89 3.68 -4.51
CA VAL A 156 18.98 2.71 -4.38
C VAL A 156 20.25 3.21 -5.03
N ARG A 157 20.17 3.74 -6.27
CA ARG A 157 21.32 4.28 -7.00
C ARG A 157 21.95 5.50 -6.33
N ASN A 158 21.15 6.33 -5.68
CA ASN A 158 21.64 7.54 -4.99
C ASN A 158 22.19 7.25 -3.58
N GLY A 159 22.24 5.97 -3.16
CA GLY A 159 22.72 5.58 -1.84
C GLY A 159 21.86 6.08 -0.67
N LYS A 160 20.70 6.68 -0.96
CA LYS A 160 19.73 7.03 0.07
C LYS A 160 19.08 5.75 0.53
N ASN A 161 19.51 5.24 1.69
CA ASN A 161 18.74 4.20 2.38
C ASN A 161 17.31 4.71 2.48
N ALA A 162 16.35 3.97 1.92
CA ALA A 162 14.95 4.23 2.16
C ALA A 162 14.79 4.34 3.69
N GLU A 163 14.41 5.52 4.19
CA GLU A 163 14.20 5.71 5.62
C GLU A 163 13.25 4.61 6.07
N LYS A 164 13.76 3.74 6.96
CA LYS A 164 12.90 2.74 7.61
C LYS A 164 11.72 3.50 8.19
N PRO A 165 10.48 3.12 7.88
CA PRO A 165 9.33 3.77 8.48
C PRO A 165 9.51 3.72 9.99
N ARG A 166 9.65 4.88 10.62
CA ARG A 166 9.74 4.99 12.06
C ARG A 166 8.52 4.29 12.66
N LYS A 167 8.81 3.37 13.56
CA LYS A 167 7.82 2.59 14.31
C LYS A 167 6.88 3.49 15.08
#